data_0434884e04910bf18cae94f8bbfe882e
#
_entry.id   0434884e04910bf18cae94f8bbfe882e
#
_cell.length_a   1.000
_cell.length_b   1.000
_cell.length_c   1.000
_cell.angle_alpha   90.00
_cell.angle_beta   90.00
_cell.angle_gamma   90.00
#
_symmetry.space_group_name_H-M   'P 1'
#
loop_
_entity.id
_entity.type
_entity.pdbx_description
1 polymer ?
#
loop_
_entity_poly.entity_id
_entity_poly.type
_entity_poly.pdbx_seq_one_letter_code
_entity_poly.pdbx_strand_id
1 'polypeptide(L)'
;NVAMMLAKPAGMKPRDLAQKLIDALPADPSVSKVEIAGPGFLNFFQNSAALAQRLDAALADPLLGVSKTGSRQRVVVDLSSPNLAKEMHVGHLRSTIIGDAVARVLEFLGDEVIRQNHVGDWGTQFGMLLAYVMEQPKGFDSPELADLEGFYRAAKQRFDESPEFAERARKLVVELQAGDAECLRLWKQFNELS
;
A
#
# COMPACT_ATOMS: atom_id res chain seq x y z
N ASN A 1 -6.12 -17.09 27.40
CA ASN A 1 -5.96 -18.36 26.66
C ASN A 1 -4.81 -19.25 27.10
N VAL A 2 -3.82 -18.72 27.86
CA VAL A 2 -2.60 -19.42 28.23
C VAL A 2 -2.87 -20.73 28.97
N ALA A 3 -3.80 -20.71 29.92
CA ALA A 3 -4.17 -21.92 30.68
C ALA A 3 -4.65 -23.06 29.79
N MET A 4 -5.45 -22.77 28.77
CA MET A 4 -5.93 -23.77 27.81
C MET A 4 -4.83 -24.32 26.92
N MET A 5 -3.88 -23.49 26.51
CA MET A 5 -2.74 -23.91 25.67
C MET A 5 -1.75 -24.78 26.47
N LEU A 6 -1.50 -24.43 27.71
CA LEU A 6 -0.52 -25.12 28.57
C LEU A 6 -1.09 -26.29 29.38
N ALA A 7 -2.42 -26.48 29.40
CA ALA A 7 -3.09 -27.53 30.20
C ALA A 7 -2.59 -28.93 29.85
N LYS A 8 -2.49 -29.26 28.57
CA LYS A 8 -2.04 -30.57 28.09
C LYS A 8 -0.54 -30.82 28.43
N PRO A 9 0.40 -29.92 28.14
CA PRO A 9 1.79 -30.06 28.58
C PRO A 9 1.95 -30.15 30.09
N ALA A 10 1.12 -29.42 30.86
CA ALA A 10 1.15 -29.42 32.31
C ALA A 10 0.47 -30.65 32.97
N GLY A 11 -0.19 -31.51 32.20
CA GLY A 11 -0.94 -32.64 32.69
C GLY A 11 -2.12 -32.25 33.60
N MET A 12 -2.71 -31.06 33.41
CA MET A 12 -3.75 -30.49 34.27
C MET A 12 -5.01 -30.13 33.48
N LYS A 13 -6.12 -30.01 34.18
CA LYS A 13 -7.33 -29.41 33.58
C LYS A 13 -7.08 -27.91 33.37
N PRO A 14 -7.56 -27.31 32.27
CA PRO A 14 -7.32 -25.90 31.98
C PRO A 14 -7.78 -24.94 33.10
N ARG A 15 -8.92 -25.25 33.74
CA ARG A 15 -9.44 -24.42 34.82
C ARG A 15 -8.60 -24.48 36.11
N ASP A 16 -8.02 -25.65 36.41
CA ASP A 16 -7.16 -25.85 37.60
C ASP A 16 -5.81 -25.14 37.35
N LEU A 17 -5.32 -25.22 36.13
CA LEU A 17 -4.11 -24.47 35.74
C LEU A 17 -4.34 -22.95 35.75
N ALA A 18 -5.52 -22.50 35.31
CA ALA A 18 -5.91 -21.10 35.39
C ALA A 18 -5.88 -20.57 36.81
N GLN A 19 -6.39 -21.35 37.78
CA GLN A 19 -6.37 -20.99 39.21
C GLN A 19 -4.89 -20.85 39.69
N LYS A 20 -4.07 -21.85 39.42
CA LYS A 20 -2.64 -21.78 39.79
C LYS A 20 -1.91 -20.57 39.17
N LEU A 21 -2.27 -20.20 37.96
CA LEU A 21 -1.73 -19.02 37.34
C LEU A 21 -2.15 -17.74 38.05
N ILE A 22 -3.45 -17.63 38.44
CA ILE A 22 -3.96 -16.49 39.23
C ILE A 22 -3.22 -16.38 40.56
N ASP A 23 -3.09 -17.52 41.27
CA ASP A 23 -2.45 -17.57 42.59
C ASP A 23 -0.94 -17.17 42.53
N ALA A 24 -0.32 -17.36 41.38
CA ALA A 24 1.07 -17.03 41.13
C ALA A 24 1.27 -15.61 40.53
N LEU A 25 0.19 -14.90 40.13
CA LEU A 25 0.33 -13.56 39.56
C LEU A 25 0.81 -12.56 40.61
N PRO A 26 1.79 -11.74 40.28
CA PRO A 26 2.19 -10.62 41.16
C PRO A 26 1.05 -9.60 41.24
N ALA A 27 0.96 -8.91 42.37
CA ALA A 27 0.02 -7.80 42.52
C ALA A 27 0.36 -6.68 41.52
N ASP A 28 -0.62 -6.26 40.74
CA ASP A 28 -0.49 -5.15 39.78
C ASP A 28 -1.56 -4.11 40.09
N PRO A 29 -1.17 -2.86 40.43
CA PRO A 29 -2.11 -1.79 40.78
C PRO A 29 -3.03 -1.41 39.59
N SER A 30 -2.68 -1.77 38.35
CA SER A 30 -3.53 -1.52 37.19
C SER A 30 -4.68 -2.52 37.06
N VAL A 31 -4.64 -3.64 37.80
CA VAL A 31 -5.62 -4.72 37.76
C VAL A 31 -6.45 -4.70 39.04
N SER A 32 -7.76 -4.51 38.92
CA SER A 32 -8.69 -4.53 40.08
C SER A 32 -9.09 -5.95 40.51
N LYS A 33 -9.20 -6.88 39.57
CA LYS A 33 -9.47 -8.32 39.82
C LYS A 33 -9.14 -9.16 38.59
N VAL A 34 -8.97 -10.47 38.82
CA VAL A 34 -8.85 -11.48 37.76
C VAL A 34 -9.89 -12.56 38.03
N GLU A 35 -10.62 -12.98 37.01
CA GLU A 35 -11.66 -14.00 37.08
C GLU A 35 -11.43 -15.11 36.06
N ILE A 36 -11.77 -16.33 36.43
CA ILE A 36 -11.76 -17.48 35.50
C ILE A 36 -13.14 -17.59 34.84
N ALA A 37 -13.16 -17.49 33.50
CA ALA A 37 -14.37 -17.68 32.71
C ALA A 37 -14.29 -18.93 31.85
N GLY A 38 -15.45 -19.58 31.66
CA GLY A 38 -15.59 -20.75 30.82
C GLY A 38 -14.60 -21.87 31.16
N PRO A 39 -13.93 -22.47 30.15
CA PRO A 39 -13.05 -23.61 30.34
C PRO A 39 -11.68 -23.27 30.95
N GLY A 40 -11.33 -22.00 31.16
CA GLY A 40 -10.07 -21.57 31.72
C GLY A 40 -9.53 -20.27 31.13
N PHE A 41 -10.39 -19.40 30.67
CA PHE A 41 -10.02 -18.02 30.28
C PHE A 41 -9.71 -17.19 31.53
N LEU A 42 -8.71 -16.38 31.48
CA LEU A 42 -8.36 -15.39 32.49
C LEU A 42 -8.83 -14.01 32.03
N ASN A 43 -9.85 -13.47 32.71
CA ASN A 43 -10.36 -12.13 32.46
C ASN A 43 -9.73 -11.14 33.45
N PHE A 44 -8.98 -10.18 32.98
CA PHE A 44 -8.40 -9.13 33.78
C PHE A 44 -9.29 -7.89 33.73
N PHE A 45 -9.69 -7.41 34.89
CA PHE A 45 -10.45 -6.18 35.03
C PHE A 45 -9.49 -5.05 35.40
N GLN A 46 -9.41 -4.05 34.54
CA GLN A 46 -8.52 -2.93 34.77
C GLN A 46 -9.09 -1.94 35.80
N ASN A 47 -8.19 -1.31 36.54
CA ASN A 47 -8.55 -0.24 37.45
C ASN A 47 -8.79 1.04 36.63
N SER A 48 -9.96 1.69 36.83
CA SER A 48 -10.34 2.92 36.13
C SER A 48 -9.33 4.07 36.34
N ALA A 49 -8.76 4.17 37.54
CA ALA A 49 -7.75 5.19 37.83
C ALA A 49 -6.45 4.97 37.03
N ALA A 50 -6.03 3.70 36.87
CA ALA A 50 -4.86 3.36 36.06
C ALA A 50 -5.10 3.61 34.56
N LEU A 51 -6.33 3.40 34.07
CA LEU A 51 -6.72 3.76 32.72
C LEU A 51 -6.68 5.29 32.50
N ALA A 52 -7.22 6.06 33.43
CA ALA A 52 -7.18 7.51 33.36
C ALA A 52 -5.73 8.04 33.33
N GLN A 53 -4.86 7.53 34.21
CA GLN A 53 -3.46 7.91 34.21
C GLN A 53 -2.72 7.60 32.89
N ARG A 54 -3.02 6.43 32.28
CA ARG A 54 -2.45 6.09 30.97
C ARG A 54 -2.96 7.01 29.86
N LEU A 55 -4.23 7.37 29.92
CA LEU A 55 -4.83 8.30 28.97
C LEU A 55 -4.21 9.72 29.09
N ASP A 56 -4.09 10.19 30.32
CA ASP A 56 -3.44 11.49 30.60
C ASP A 56 -1.99 11.51 30.12
N ALA A 57 -1.24 10.44 30.40
CA ALA A 57 0.13 10.29 29.92
C ALA A 57 0.21 10.25 28.38
N ALA A 58 -0.71 9.53 27.72
CA ALA A 58 -0.76 9.49 26.26
C ALA A 58 -1.12 10.84 25.65
N LEU A 59 -2.04 11.60 26.26
CA LEU A 59 -2.41 12.95 25.80
C LEU A 59 -1.29 13.97 25.96
N ALA A 60 -0.42 13.78 26.96
CA ALA A 60 0.76 14.63 27.18
C ALA A 60 1.95 14.28 26.25
N ASP A 61 1.91 13.11 25.61
CA ASP A 61 2.96 12.64 24.70
C ASP A 61 2.64 13.03 23.25
N PRO A 62 3.52 13.74 22.52
CA PRO A 62 3.34 14.03 21.10
C PRO A 62 3.15 12.78 20.22
N LEU A 63 3.61 11.63 20.69
CA LEU A 63 3.42 10.33 20.01
C LEU A 63 2.22 9.55 20.55
N LEU A 64 1.38 10.15 21.38
CA LEU A 64 0.17 9.54 21.94
C LEU A 64 0.43 8.19 22.64
N GLY A 65 1.58 8.05 23.30
CA GLY A 65 1.99 6.82 23.96
C GLY A 65 2.54 5.71 23.03
N VAL A 66 2.72 6.02 21.76
CA VAL A 66 3.30 5.08 20.79
C VAL A 66 4.83 5.19 20.82
N SER A 67 5.51 4.08 21.06
CA SER A 67 6.97 4.05 21.03
C SER A 67 7.50 4.10 19.60
N LYS A 68 8.52 4.91 19.37
CA LYS A 68 9.27 4.86 18.10
C LYS A 68 9.99 3.53 17.95
N THR A 69 10.26 3.13 16.71
CA THR A 69 11.08 1.96 16.43
C THR A 69 12.46 2.12 17.05
N GLY A 70 13.00 1.05 17.63
CA GLY A 70 14.35 1.07 18.23
C GLY A 70 15.47 1.14 17.19
N SER A 71 15.17 0.86 15.93
CA SER A 71 16.10 0.91 14.79
C SER A 71 15.39 1.56 13.60
N ARG A 72 15.77 2.80 13.28
CA ARG A 72 15.28 3.52 12.11
C ARG A 72 15.65 2.79 10.83
N GLN A 73 14.67 2.50 10.00
CA GLN A 73 14.85 1.88 8.70
C GLN A 73 14.56 2.88 7.59
N ARG A 74 15.15 2.63 6.41
CA ARG A 74 14.76 3.30 5.18
C ARG A 74 13.79 2.38 4.43
N VAL A 75 12.54 2.80 4.31
CA VAL A 75 11.45 2.01 3.75
C VAL A 75 10.94 2.67 2.48
N VAL A 76 10.91 1.91 1.39
CA VAL A 76 10.25 2.35 0.15
C VAL A 76 8.81 1.87 0.18
N VAL A 77 7.87 2.79 0.02
CA VAL A 77 6.44 2.49 -0.12
C VAL A 77 6.03 2.82 -1.54
N ASP A 78 5.81 1.78 -2.34
CA ASP A 78 5.28 1.90 -3.70
C ASP A 78 3.77 2.01 -3.64
N LEU A 79 3.23 3.11 -4.13
CA LEU A 79 1.80 3.42 -4.05
C LEU A 79 1.32 4.10 -5.32
N SER A 80 -0.01 4.11 -5.52
CA SER A 80 -0.65 4.72 -6.68
C SER A 80 -0.30 4.07 -8.01
N SER A 81 0.78 4.49 -8.65
CA SER A 81 1.30 3.98 -9.93
C SER A 81 0.21 3.89 -11.02
N PRO A 82 -0.49 5.00 -11.34
CA PRO A 82 -1.55 4.99 -12.33
C PRO A 82 -1.00 4.76 -13.75
N ASN A 83 -1.83 4.20 -14.61
CA ASN A 83 -1.53 4.16 -16.03
C ASN A 83 -1.48 5.58 -16.60
N LEU A 84 -0.53 5.83 -17.48
CA LEU A 84 -0.41 7.09 -18.18
C LEU A 84 -1.52 7.23 -19.26
N ALA A 85 -1.81 8.46 -19.64
CA ALA A 85 -2.82 8.81 -20.65
C ALA A 85 -4.24 8.31 -20.33
N LYS A 86 -4.55 8.10 -19.06
CA LYS A 86 -5.89 7.70 -18.58
C LYS A 86 -6.25 8.45 -17.32
N GLU A 87 -7.54 8.77 -17.18
CA GLU A 87 -8.06 9.25 -15.91
C GLU A 87 -7.92 8.19 -14.81
N MET A 88 -7.60 8.66 -13.60
CA MET A 88 -7.58 7.82 -12.42
C MET A 88 -9.01 7.40 -12.04
N HIS A 89 -9.16 6.18 -11.60
CA HIS A 89 -10.43 5.65 -11.10
C HIS A 89 -10.30 5.15 -9.65
N VAL A 90 -11.43 4.74 -9.07
CA VAL A 90 -11.49 4.29 -7.66
C VAL A 90 -10.47 3.20 -7.30
N GLY A 91 -10.05 2.36 -8.26
CA GLY A 91 -9.00 1.36 -8.04
C GLY A 91 -7.65 1.97 -7.72
N HIS A 92 -7.25 3.04 -8.42
CA HIS A 92 -6.03 3.78 -8.15
C HIS A 92 -6.11 4.54 -6.82
N LEU A 93 -7.26 5.17 -6.54
CA LEU A 93 -7.50 5.90 -5.30
C LEU A 93 -7.32 4.99 -4.07
N ARG A 94 -7.79 3.75 -4.14
CA ARG A 94 -7.64 2.78 -3.05
C ARG A 94 -6.18 2.48 -2.74
N SER A 95 -5.36 2.18 -3.74
CA SER A 95 -3.92 1.91 -3.55
C SER A 95 -3.18 3.13 -3.04
N THR A 96 -3.54 4.33 -3.51
CA THR A 96 -2.98 5.60 -3.06
C THR A 96 -3.28 5.85 -1.58
N ILE A 97 -4.54 5.71 -1.15
CA ILE A 97 -4.94 5.93 0.25
C ILE A 97 -4.26 4.92 1.20
N ILE A 98 -4.26 3.63 0.82
CA ILE A 98 -3.62 2.60 1.64
C ILE A 98 -2.12 2.85 1.75
N GLY A 99 -1.45 3.12 0.63
CA GLY A 99 -0.01 3.37 0.60
C GLY A 99 0.38 4.62 1.39
N ASP A 100 -0.35 5.73 1.24
CA ASP A 100 -0.10 6.95 2.02
C ASP A 100 -0.34 6.74 3.52
N ALA A 101 -1.39 6.00 3.89
CA ALA A 101 -1.63 5.67 5.30
C ALA A 101 -0.49 4.84 5.89
N VAL A 102 0.01 3.83 5.18
CA VAL A 102 1.18 3.03 5.60
C VAL A 102 2.41 3.90 5.72
N ALA A 103 2.68 4.75 4.73
CA ALA A 103 3.82 5.67 4.74
C ALA A 103 3.79 6.60 5.96
N ARG A 104 2.63 7.20 6.25
CA ARG A 104 2.45 8.09 7.43
C ARG A 104 2.67 7.35 8.75
N VAL A 105 2.19 6.11 8.87
CA VAL A 105 2.40 5.29 10.08
C VAL A 105 3.88 5.00 10.28
N LEU A 106 4.60 4.61 9.24
CA LEU A 106 6.04 4.33 9.32
C LEU A 106 6.84 5.60 9.69
N GLU A 107 6.52 6.75 9.09
CA GLU A 107 7.12 8.05 9.44
C GLU A 107 6.84 8.42 10.90
N PHE A 108 5.60 8.23 11.35
CA PHE A 108 5.22 8.48 12.74
C PHE A 108 6.00 7.60 13.72
N LEU A 109 6.26 6.34 13.35
CA LEU A 109 7.09 5.40 14.11
C LEU A 109 8.59 5.74 14.08
N GLY A 110 9.02 6.64 13.21
CA GLY A 110 10.39 7.16 13.15
C GLY A 110 11.23 6.64 11.99
N ASP A 111 10.66 5.87 11.08
CA ASP A 111 11.37 5.39 9.89
C ASP A 111 11.56 6.51 8.85
N GLU A 112 12.53 6.33 7.95
CA GLU A 112 12.73 7.16 6.77
C GLU A 112 11.93 6.56 5.61
N VAL A 113 10.86 7.23 5.19
CA VAL A 113 9.98 6.71 4.14
C VAL A 113 10.23 7.41 2.82
N ILE A 114 10.46 6.62 1.78
CA ILE A 114 10.51 7.05 0.40
C ILE A 114 9.21 6.64 -0.27
N ARG A 115 8.38 7.63 -0.65
CA ARG A 115 7.18 7.37 -1.45
C ARG A 115 7.60 7.17 -2.89
N GLN A 116 7.38 5.97 -3.40
CA GLN A 116 7.71 5.61 -4.78
C GLN A 116 6.43 5.53 -5.60
N ASN A 117 6.48 6.04 -6.81
CA ASN A 117 5.39 5.98 -7.76
C ASN A 117 5.96 5.54 -9.12
N HIS A 118 5.63 4.33 -9.55
CA HIS A 118 6.06 3.81 -10.85
C HIS A 118 5.07 4.23 -11.92
N VAL A 119 5.48 5.22 -12.71
CA VAL A 119 4.74 5.71 -13.87
C VAL A 119 5.52 5.39 -15.15
N GLY A 120 4.83 5.26 -16.26
CA GLY A 120 5.47 4.93 -17.54
C GLY A 120 5.33 3.44 -17.87
N ASP A 121 4.21 3.11 -18.46
CA ASP A 121 3.88 1.76 -18.90
C ASP A 121 4.77 1.36 -20.08
N TRP A 122 5.27 0.12 -20.09
CA TRP A 122 6.09 -0.45 -21.16
C TRP A 122 5.32 -1.53 -21.93
N GLY A 123 4.00 -1.55 -21.79
CA GLY A 123 3.12 -2.55 -22.35
C GLY A 123 2.44 -2.14 -23.65
N THR A 124 1.46 -2.94 -24.05
CA THR A 124 0.69 -2.75 -25.30
C THR A 124 0.06 -1.37 -25.40
N GLN A 125 -0.28 -0.74 -24.28
CA GLN A 125 -0.84 0.61 -24.27
C GLN A 125 0.12 1.63 -24.86
N PHE A 126 1.40 1.59 -24.46
CA PHE A 126 2.41 2.46 -25.04
C PHE A 126 2.69 2.13 -26.50
N GLY A 127 2.70 0.84 -26.89
CA GLY A 127 2.81 0.48 -28.30
C GLY A 127 1.72 1.11 -29.16
N MET A 128 0.47 1.15 -28.66
CA MET A 128 -0.63 1.82 -29.37
C MET A 128 -0.42 3.33 -29.48
N LEU A 129 -0.01 3.99 -28.39
CA LEU A 129 0.27 5.43 -28.37
C LEU A 129 1.42 5.79 -29.32
N LEU A 130 2.50 5.02 -29.31
CA LEU A 130 3.65 5.18 -30.21
C LEU A 130 3.24 5.01 -31.67
N ALA A 131 2.52 3.94 -31.99
CA ALA A 131 2.03 3.70 -33.35
C ALA A 131 1.13 4.82 -33.84
N TYR A 132 0.25 5.30 -32.97
CA TYR A 132 -0.73 6.34 -33.33
C TYR A 132 -0.08 7.70 -33.50
N VAL A 133 0.85 8.10 -32.60
CA VAL A 133 1.57 9.39 -32.76
C VAL A 133 2.45 9.42 -34.00
N MET A 134 3.05 8.28 -34.38
CA MET A 134 3.85 8.16 -35.61
C MET A 134 2.99 8.24 -36.88
N GLU A 135 1.68 7.99 -36.82
CA GLU A 135 0.74 8.20 -37.93
C GLU A 135 0.29 9.67 -38.05
N GLN A 136 0.44 10.48 -37.00
CA GLN A 136 0.04 11.88 -37.02
C GLN A 136 1.00 12.72 -37.88
N PRO A 137 0.50 13.58 -38.78
CA PRO A 137 1.36 14.39 -39.65
C PRO A 137 2.32 15.34 -38.93
N LYS A 138 1.94 15.74 -37.71
CA LYS A 138 2.73 16.65 -36.86
C LYS A 138 3.35 15.96 -35.64
N GLY A 139 3.20 14.63 -35.52
CA GLY A 139 3.72 13.89 -34.38
C GLY A 139 3.23 14.47 -33.04
N PHE A 140 4.15 14.83 -32.15
CA PHE A 140 3.85 15.43 -30.84
C PHE A 140 3.33 16.88 -30.90
N ASP A 141 3.47 17.59 -32.01
CA ASP A 141 2.88 18.93 -32.21
C ASP A 141 1.42 18.85 -32.69
N SER A 142 0.83 17.66 -32.64
CA SER A 142 -0.55 17.43 -33.02
C SER A 142 -1.50 18.00 -31.96
N PRO A 143 -2.52 18.78 -32.35
CA PRO A 143 -3.49 19.36 -31.42
C PRO A 143 -4.32 18.29 -30.67
N GLU A 144 -4.40 17.07 -31.19
CA GLU A 144 -5.08 15.94 -30.52
C GLU A 144 -4.40 15.51 -29.22
N LEU A 145 -3.11 15.79 -29.06
CA LEU A 145 -2.37 15.52 -27.82
C LEU A 145 -2.72 16.46 -26.66
N ALA A 146 -3.45 17.55 -26.92
CA ALA A 146 -3.99 18.41 -25.87
C ALA A 146 -5.09 17.68 -25.05
N ASP A 147 -5.75 16.67 -25.63
CA ASP A 147 -6.64 15.73 -24.97
C ASP A 147 -6.01 14.32 -24.99
N LEU A 148 -5.18 14.04 -24.01
CA LEU A 148 -4.43 12.78 -23.94
C LEU A 148 -5.33 11.56 -23.78
N GLU A 149 -6.48 11.72 -23.12
CA GLU A 149 -7.48 10.65 -22.99
C GLU A 149 -8.18 10.37 -24.31
N GLY A 150 -8.58 11.43 -25.02
CA GLY A 150 -9.14 11.31 -26.37
C GLY A 150 -8.15 10.67 -27.34
N PHE A 151 -6.89 11.06 -27.26
CA PHE A 151 -5.80 10.47 -28.06
C PHE A 151 -5.64 8.97 -27.76
N TYR A 152 -5.66 8.57 -26.49
CA TYR A 152 -5.63 7.17 -26.10
C TYR A 152 -6.83 6.37 -26.62
N ARG A 153 -8.04 6.94 -26.53
CA ARG A 153 -9.25 6.29 -27.05
C ARG A 153 -9.19 6.08 -28.56
N ALA A 154 -8.71 7.07 -29.30
CA ALA A 154 -8.52 6.96 -30.75
C ALA A 154 -7.46 5.90 -31.12
N ALA A 155 -6.33 5.87 -30.42
CA ALA A 155 -5.29 4.85 -30.60
C ALA A 155 -5.84 3.43 -30.29
N LYS A 156 -6.64 3.29 -29.25
CA LYS A 156 -7.28 2.03 -28.88
C LYS A 156 -8.30 1.57 -29.91
N GLN A 157 -9.13 2.47 -30.40
CA GLN A 157 -10.08 2.17 -31.47
C GLN A 157 -9.34 1.69 -32.72
N ARG A 158 -8.30 2.40 -33.13
CA ARG A 158 -7.47 2.04 -34.27
C ARG A 158 -6.83 0.67 -34.12
N PHE A 159 -6.39 0.33 -32.90
CA PHE A 159 -5.82 -0.96 -32.56
C PHE A 159 -6.85 -2.11 -32.68
N ASP A 160 -8.10 -1.87 -32.30
CA ASP A 160 -9.17 -2.87 -32.37
C ASP A 160 -9.71 -3.05 -33.78
N GLU A 161 -9.67 -2.03 -34.62
CA GLU A 161 -10.20 -2.03 -35.99
C GLU A 161 -9.21 -2.50 -37.07
N SER A 162 -7.88 -2.31 -36.83
CA SER A 162 -6.86 -2.63 -37.82
C SER A 162 -5.85 -3.65 -37.30
N PRO A 163 -5.88 -4.89 -37.83
CA PRO A 163 -4.89 -5.90 -37.50
C PRO A 163 -3.44 -5.48 -37.80
N GLU A 164 -3.24 -4.72 -38.88
CA GLU A 164 -1.90 -4.20 -39.28
C GLU A 164 -1.38 -3.19 -38.28
N PHE A 165 -2.26 -2.28 -37.82
CA PHE A 165 -1.91 -1.33 -36.76
C PHE A 165 -1.61 -2.04 -35.43
N ALA A 166 -2.40 -3.06 -35.10
CA ALA A 166 -2.20 -3.86 -33.89
C ALA A 166 -0.87 -4.61 -33.91
N GLU A 167 -0.45 -5.14 -35.05
CA GLU A 167 0.85 -5.79 -35.22
C GLU A 167 1.99 -4.77 -35.11
N ARG A 168 1.87 -3.62 -35.74
CA ARG A 168 2.83 -2.52 -35.61
C ARG A 168 2.97 -2.02 -34.16
N ALA A 169 1.85 -1.85 -33.45
CA ALA A 169 1.87 -1.47 -32.05
C ALA A 169 2.60 -2.47 -31.15
N ARG A 170 2.37 -3.78 -31.37
CA ARG A 170 3.09 -4.85 -30.64
C ARG A 170 4.61 -4.83 -30.96
N LYS A 171 4.98 -4.57 -32.22
CA LYS A 171 6.38 -4.46 -32.63
C LYS A 171 7.06 -3.27 -31.92
N LEU A 172 6.39 -2.12 -31.86
CA LEU A 172 6.90 -0.93 -31.15
C LEU A 172 7.07 -1.14 -29.64
N VAL A 173 6.27 -2.00 -29.02
CA VAL A 173 6.53 -2.44 -27.62
C VAL A 173 7.88 -3.14 -27.50
N VAL A 174 8.18 -4.04 -28.42
CA VAL A 174 9.46 -4.77 -28.42
C VAL A 174 10.62 -3.82 -28.69
N GLU A 175 10.49 -2.89 -29.63
CA GLU A 175 11.49 -1.87 -29.96
C GLU A 175 11.72 -0.95 -28.77
N LEU A 176 10.66 -0.49 -28.07
CA LEU A 176 10.77 0.30 -26.86
C LEU A 176 11.54 -0.46 -25.77
N GLN A 177 11.19 -1.72 -25.53
CA GLN A 177 11.85 -2.56 -24.52
C GLN A 177 13.29 -2.91 -24.90
N ALA A 178 13.61 -2.93 -26.20
CA ALA A 178 14.98 -3.10 -26.71
C ALA A 178 15.82 -1.81 -26.62
N GLY A 179 15.21 -0.68 -26.25
CA GLY A 179 15.92 0.58 -26.10
C GLY A 179 16.06 1.40 -27.38
N ASP A 180 15.17 1.20 -28.35
CA ASP A 180 15.16 2.02 -29.58
C ASP A 180 15.09 3.52 -29.23
N ALA A 181 15.96 4.31 -29.84
CA ALA A 181 16.14 5.70 -29.46
C ALA A 181 14.91 6.58 -29.74
N GLU A 182 14.19 6.32 -30.83
CA GLU A 182 13.00 7.07 -31.19
C GLU A 182 11.81 6.67 -30.30
N CYS A 183 11.61 5.39 -30.06
CA CYS A 183 10.61 4.89 -29.13
C CYS A 183 10.81 5.44 -27.72
N LEU A 184 12.05 5.48 -27.22
CA LEU A 184 12.38 6.06 -25.91
C LEU A 184 12.17 7.57 -25.87
N ARG A 185 12.46 8.29 -26.94
CA ARG A 185 12.22 9.73 -27.05
C ARG A 185 10.73 10.03 -26.92
N LEU A 186 9.90 9.34 -27.70
CA LEU A 186 8.44 9.50 -27.70
C LEU A 186 7.85 9.07 -26.36
N TRP A 187 8.33 7.99 -25.78
CA TRP A 187 7.93 7.51 -24.45
C TRP A 187 8.19 8.57 -23.36
N LYS A 188 9.36 9.21 -23.37
CA LYS A 188 9.66 10.30 -22.43
C LYS A 188 8.70 11.48 -22.59
N GLN A 189 8.39 11.88 -23.83
CA GLN A 189 7.45 12.96 -24.10
C GLN A 189 6.03 12.64 -23.58
N PHE A 190 5.55 11.40 -23.75
CA PHE A 190 4.28 10.99 -23.16
C PHE A 190 4.28 11.01 -21.62
N ASN A 191 5.39 10.61 -21.01
CA ASN A 191 5.55 10.67 -19.55
C ASN A 191 5.55 12.12 -19.03
N GLU A 192 6.12 13.05 -19.76
CA GLU A 192 6.17 14.47 -19.40
C GLU A 192 4.81 15.17 -19.56
N LEU A 193 3.96 14.68 -20.47
CA LEU A 193 2.59 15.20 -20.67
C LEU A 193 1.56 14.65 -19.68
N SER A 194 1.81 13.50 -19.09
CA SER A 194 0.89 12.82 -18.16
C SER A 194 1.13 13.23 -16.72
#